data_0615577e130e452c99875444b4cda32b
#
_entry.id   0615577e130e452c99875444b4cda32b
#
_cell.length_a   1.000
_cell.length_b   1.000
_cell.length_c   1.000
_cell.angle_alpha   90.00
_cell.angle_beta   90.00
_cell.angle_gamma   90.00
#
_symmetry.space_group_name_H-M   'P 1'
#
loop_
_entity.id
_entity.type
_entity.pdbx_description
1 polymer ?
#
loop_
_entity_poly.entity_id
_entity_poly.type
_entity_poly.pdbx_seq_one_letter_code
_entity_poly.pdbx_strand_id
1 'polypeptide(L)'
;MASWYGPGFHGKRTANGERFNTHALTAAHRTLPFGARVRVTNKTNGRSIVVRINDRGPFIGGRVIDLSNASARAIGVSGVAKVVVARL
;
A
#
# COMPACT_ATOMS: atom_id res chain seq x y z
N MET A 1 6.18 -6.93 -6.24
CA MET A 1 5.21 -7.56 -5.35
C MET A 1 4.72 -6.56 -4.31
N ALA A 2 3.52 -6.74 -3.85
CA ALA A 2 2.95 -5.95 -2.76
C ALA A 2 2.98 -6.75 -1.46
N SER A 3 3.17 -6.06 -0.36
CA SER A 3 2.91 -6.54 0.99
C SER A 3 1.95 -5.57 1.68
N TRP A 4 1.71 -5.75 2.96
CA TRP A 4 0.83 -4.87 3.71
C TRP A 4 1.35 -4.66 5.12
N TYR A 5 0.91 -3.58 5.75
CA TYR A 5 1.32 -3.26 7.11
C TYR A 5 0.83 -4.33 8.08
N GLY A 6 1.73 -4.82 8.92
CA GLY A 6 1.36 -5.75 9.96
C GLY A 6 0.59 -5.07 11.10
N PRO A 7 0.09 -5.88 12.07
CA PRO A 7 -0.55 -5.32 13.26
C PRO A 7 0.43 -4.45 14.06
N GLY A 8 -0.10 -3.46 14.77
CA GLY A 8 0.70 -2.59 15.61
C GLY A 8 1.12 -1.27 14.95
N PHE A 9 0.82 -1.05 13.68
CA PHE A 9 1.13 0.22 13.02
C PHE A 9 0.02 1.28 13.15
N HIS A 10 -1.19 0.86 13.47
CA HIS A 10 -2.31 1.79 13.59
C HIS A 10 -2.02 2.91 14.61
N GLY A 11 -2.22 4.15 14.19
CA GLY A 11 -1.95 5.32 15.02
C GLY A 11 -0.51 5.80 15.03
N LYS A 12 0.43 5.06 14.46
CA LYS A 12 1.82 5.50 14.32
C LYS A 12 1.96 6.50 13.18
N ARG A 13 2.96 7.38 13.25
CA ARG A 13 3.19 8.35 12.20
C ARG A 13 3.79 7.69 10.96
N THR A 14 3.28 8.10 9.82
CA THR A 14 3.87 7.75 8.51
C THR A 14 4.95 8.77 8.15
N ALA A 15 5.65 8.52 7.05
CA ALA A 15 6.74 9.38 6.61
C ALA A 15 6.28 10.80 6.23
N ASN A 16 5.02 10.97 5.81
CA ASN A 16 4.49 12.30 5.50
C ASN A 16 3.94 13.04 6.73
N GLY A 17 4.05 12.46 7.93
CA GLY A 17 3.59 13.06 9.18
C GLY A 17 2.17 12.73 9.58
N GLU A 18 1.41 12.04 8.75
CA GLU A 18 0.07 11.55 9.11
C GLU A 18 0.16 10.43 10.14
N ARG A 19 -0.89 10.21 10.90
CA ARG A 19 -1.04 8.98 11.66
C ARG A 19 -1.56 7.89 10.76
N PHE A 20 -0.91 6.72 10.79
CA PHE A 20 -1.36 5.58 10.00
C PHE A 20 -2.75 5.15 10.45
N ASN A 21 -3.67 5.07 9.49
CA ASN A 21 -5.01 4.56 9.73
C ASN A 21 -5.18 3.26 8.93
N THR A 22 -5.29 2.15 9.63
CA THR A 22 -5.41 0.82 9.00
C THR A 22 -6.68 0.68 8.15
N HIS A 23 -7.68 1.53 8.37
CA HIS A 23 -8.95 1.53 7.63
C HIS A 23 -8.96 2.48 6.42
N ALA A 24 -7.93 3.29 6.24
CA ALA A 24 -7.84 4.19 5.10
C ALA A 24 -7.20 3.49 3.90
N LEU A 25 -7.52 3.97 2.68
CA LEU A 25 -6.96 3.43 1.45
C LEU A 25 -5.65 4.15 1.14
N THR A 26 -4.58 3.73 1.80
CA THR A 26 -3.25 4.32 1.68
C THR A 26 -2.20 3.25 1.48
N ALA A 27 -1.01 3.67 1.08
CA ALA A 27 0.12 2.77 0.87
C ALA A 27 1.45 3.50 1.03
N ALA A 28 2.51 2.72 1.26
CA ALA A 28 3.89 3.17 1.22
C ALA A 28 4.52 2.83 -0.13
N HIS A 29 5.30 3.75 -0.66
CA HIS A 29 6.08 3.56 -1.88
C HIS A 29 7.41 4.29 -1.72
N ARG A 30 8.49 3.74 -2.32
CA ARG A 30 9.85 4.27 -2.09
C ARG A 30 10.07 5.65 -2.70
N THR A 31 9.47 5.93 -3.85
CA THR A 31 9.83 7.11 -4.65
C THR A 31 8.65 7.98 -5.07
N LEU A 32 7.44 7.46 -5.15
CA LEU A 32 6.30 8.26 -5.57
C LEU A 32 6.02 9.39 -4.57
N PRO A 33 5.65 10.59 -5.05
CA PRO A 33 5.39 11.72 -4.15
C PRO A 33 4.25 11.42 -3.17
N PHE A 34 4.33 11.98 -1.98
CA PHE A 34 3.21 11.93 -1.04
C PHE A 34 1.98 12.58 -1.66
N GLY A 35 0.83 11.97 -1.47
CA GLY A 35 -0.42 12.39 -2.08
C GLY A 35 -0.67 11.82 -3.47
N ALA A 36 0.33 11.19 -4.10
CA ALA A 36 0.13 10.53 -5.38
C ALA A 36 -0.92 9.44 -5.24
N ARG A 37 -1.81 9.35 -6.22
CA ARG A 37 -2.81 8.29 -6.31
C ARG A 37 -2.37 7.27 -7.33
N VAL A 38 -2.47 6.00 -6.97
CA VAL A 38 -2.11 4.89 -7.86
C VAL A 38 -3.21 3.84 -7.81
N ARG A 39 -3.41 3.19 -8.96
CA ARG A 39 -4.25 1.99 -9.01
C ARG A 39 -3.35 0.78 -8.80
N VAL A 40 -3.69 -0.03 -7.82
CA VAL A 40 -3.01 -1.29 -7.54
C VAL A 40 -3.92 -2.43 -7.96
N THR A 41 -3.44 -3.26 -8.85
CA THR A 41 -4.20 -4.41 -9.36
C THR A 41 -3.53 -5.69 -8.90
N ASN A 42 -4.29 -6.54 -8.22
CA ASN A 42 -3.83 -7.88 -7.85
C ASN A 42 -3.89 -8.78 -9.07
N LYS A 43 -2.74 -9.23 -9.54
CA LYS A 43 -2.64 -10.04 -10.77
C LYS A 43 -3.27 -11.42 -10.61
N THR A 44 -3.41 -11.91 -9.40
CA THR A 44 -3.98 -13.24 -9.14
C THR A 44 -5.49 -13.29 -9.37
N ASN A 45 -6.21 -12.22 -8.99
CA ASN A 45 -7.67 -12.20 -9.05
C ASN A 45 -8.26 -11.06 -9.89
N GLY A 46 -7.43 -10.17 -10.42
CA GLY A 46 -7.86 -9.04 -11.24
C GLY A 46 -8.49 -7.88 -10.46
N ARG A 47 -8.60 -7.97 -9.14
CA ARG A 47 -9.16 -6.88 -8.33
C ARG A 47 -8.20 -5.69 -8.27
N SER A 48 -8.75 -4.50 -8.28
CA SER A 48 -7.95 -3.27 -8.18
C SER A 48 -8.58 -2.28 -7.21
N ILE A 49 -7.72 -1.38 -6.70
CA ILE A 49 -8.12 -0.29 -5.80
C ILE A 49 -7.21 0.90 -6.04
N VAL A 50 -7.74 2.11 -5.84
CA VAL A 50 -6.93 3.32 -5.86
C VAL A 50 -6.52 3.65 -4.43
N VAL A 51 -5.22 3.88 -4.23
CA VAL A 51 -4.66 4.23 -2.93
C VAL A 51 -3.87 5.52 -3.02
N ARG A 52 -3.73 6.20 -1.89
CA ARG A 52 -2.94 7.43 -1.76
C ARG A 52 -1.61 7.09 -1.10
N ILE A 53 -0.52 7.57 -1.66
CA ILE A 53 0.82 7.36 -1.08
C ILE A 53 1.03 8.34 0.06
N ASN A 54 1.32 7.84 1.25
CA ASN A 54 1.55 8.66 2.43
C ASN A 54 2.76 8.21 3.26
N ASP A 55 3.51 7.23 2.78
CA ASP A 55 4.64 6.68 3.53
C ASP A 55 5.75 6.22 2.59
N ARG A 56 6.90 5.89 3.14
CA ARG A 56 8.08 5.39 2.43
C ARG A 56 8.33 3.94 2.78
N GLY A 57 8.79 3.18 1.79
CA GLY A 57 9.01 1.74 1.85
C GLY A 57 8.18 1.04 0.79
N PRO A 58 8.20 -0.28 0.79
CA PRO A 58 9.03 -1.18 1.58
C PRO A 58 10.49 -1.16 1.14
N PHE A 59 11.40 -1.50 2.06
CA PHE A 59 12.83 -1.54 1.77
C PHE A 59 13.34 -2.98 1.68
N ILE A 60 12.46 -3.91 1.41
CA ILE A 60 12.75 -5.33 1.22
C ILE A 60 12.76 -5.60 -0.28
N GLY A 61 13.79 -6.30 -0.76
CA GLY A 61 13.93 -6.62 -2.17
C GLY A 61 12.71 -7.38 -2.73
N GLY A 62 12.32 -7.04 -3.96
CA GLY A 62 11.17 -7.64 -4.64
C GLY A 62 9.82 -7.07 -4.25
N ARG A 63 9.75 -6.23 -3.23
CA ARG A 63 8.50 -5.56 -2.83
C ARG A 63 8.54 -4.10 -3.27
N VAL A 64 7.45 -3.63 -3.87
CA VAL A 64 7.38 -2.27 -4.44
C VAL A 64 6.39 -1.38 -3.71
N ILE A 65 5.42 -1.95 -2.99
CA ILE A 65 4.38 -1.21 -2.30
C ILE A 65 3.94 -1.95 -1.05
N ASP A 66 3.69 -1.22 0.04
CA ASP A 66 3.07 -1.73 1.26
C ASP A 66 1.68 -1.13 1.40
N LEU A 67 0.67 -2.00 1.44
CA LEU A 67 -0.73 -1.60 1.50
C LEU A 67 -1.20 -1.48 2.95
N SER A 68 -2.13 -0.54 3.22
CA SER A 68 -2.91 -0.56 4.45
C SER A 68 -3.77 -1.83 4.52
N ASN A 69 -4.25 -2.19 5.70
CA ASN A 69 -5.14 -3.34 5.84
C ASN A 69 -6.38 -3.22 4.93
N ALA A 70 -7.02 -2.05 4.92
CA ALA A 70 -8.19 -1.82 4.09
C ALA A 70 -7.87 -2.01 2.60
N SER A 71 -6.73 -1.49 2.15
CA SER A 71 -6.30 -1.64 0.75
C SER A 71 -6.02 -3.11 0.41
N ALA A 72 -5.31 -3.81 1.28
CA ALA A 72 -4.99 -5.23 1.06
C ALA A 72 -6.26 -6.09 1.01
N ARG A 73 -7.21 -5.85 1.91
CA ARG A 73 -8.50 -6.57 1.91
C ARG A 73 -9.30 -6.31 0.66
N ALA A 74 -9.31 -5.07 0.18
CA ALA A 74 -10.10 -4.69 -0.99
C ALA A 74 -9.70 -5.48 -2.24
N ILE A 75 -8.43 -5.87 -2.34
CA ILE A 75 -7.93 -6.61 -3.51
C ILE A 75 -7.49 -8.04 -3.16
N GLY A 76 -7.82 -8.53 -1.97
CA GLY A 76 -7.59 -9.91 -1.59
C GLY A 76 -6.14 -10.28 -1.33
N VAL A 77 -5.32 -9.34 -0.87
CA VAL A 77 -3.93 -9.61 -0.47
C VAL A 77 -3.89 -10.01 0.99
N SER A 78 -3.49 -11.24 1.28
CA SER A 78 -3.38 -11.74 2.64
C SER A 78 -1.94 -11.89 3.12
N GLY A 79 -1.00 -11.90 2.23
CA GLY A 79 0.43 -11.97 2.49
C GLY A 79 1.14 -11.10 1.47
N VAL A 80 1.99 -11.70 0.65
CA VAL A 80 2.67 -11.03 -0.45
C VAL A 80 1.99 -11.45 -1.76
N ALA A 81 1.73 -10.50 -2.65
CA ALA A 81 1.06 -10.78 -3.92
C ALA A 81 1.71 -10.01 -5.06
N LYS A 82 1.64 -10.58 -6.26
CA LYS A 82 2.05 -9.89 -7.49
C LYS A 82 0.99 -8.85 -7.85
N VAL A 83 1.42 -7.61 -8.04
CA VAL A 83 0.53 -6.51 -8.39
C VAL A 83 1.10 -5.69 -9.53
N VAL A 84 0.21 -4.95 -10.19
CA VAL A 84 0.58 -3.87 -11.11
C VAL A 84 0.21 -2.56 -10.44
N VAL A 85 1.14 -1.61 -10.43
CA VAL A 85 0.93 -0.27 -9.87
C VAL A 85 0.94 0.71 -11.03
N ALA A 86 -0.17 1.41 -11.20
CA ALA A 86 -0.32 2.42 -12.25
C ALA A 86 -0.62 3.77 -11.62
N ARG A 87 0.21 4.77 -11.90
CA ARG A 87 0.00 6.13 -11.41
C ARG A 87 -1.16 6.78 -12.17
N LEU A 88 -2.05 7.43 -11.42
CA LEU A 88 -3.17 8.18 -11.98
C LEU A 88 -2.78 9.62 -12.28
#